data_6ff5b55561bc6fc4834b4d9989d30f52
#
_entry.id   6ff5b55561bc6fc4834b4d9989d30f52
#
_cell.length_a   1.000
_cell.length_b   1.000
_cell.length_c   1.000
_cell.angle_alpha   90.00
_cell.angle_beta   90.00
_cell.angle_gamma   90.00
#
_symmetry.space_group_name_H-M   'P 1'
#
loop_
_entity.id
_entity.type
_entity.pdbx_description
1 polymer ?
#
loop_
_entity_poly.entity_id
_entity_poly.type
_entity_poly.pdbx_seq_one_letter_code
_entity_poly.pdbx_strand_id
1 'polypeptide(L)'
;MSKGRYGEYGGQYISETLMNELIYLEEQYNHYMNDPDFIDELNTLLKEYAGRPSLLYYAKRMTEDLGGAKIYLKREDLNHTGAHKINNVLGQVLLAKKMGKTRVIAETGAGQHGVATATAAALLDMECEVYMGEVDTKRQALNVYRMELLGAKVHPVKSGTKTLKDAVNDAFRDWIARVHDTNYVIGSTMGPHPYPQMVRDFQAVISAEAREQFLEEEGRLPNVVLACIGGGSNAMGAFYNFIDDEDVRLIGCEAGGKGIDTPYNAAALTNGKIGIFHGMKSVFNQGDYGQIAPVYSVSAGLDYPGVGPEHAYLRDIGRAEYVPVTDEEAVEAFEYLSRMEGIIPAIESAHAVAYAMKLAPTMDKDDLIMICLSGRGDKDVRSIAEYRGVELNE
;
A
#
# COMPACT_ATOMS: atom_id res chain seq x y z
N MET A 1 -10.85 21.19 6.66
CA MET A 1 -9.48 21.26 6.10
C MET A 1 -9.54 21.98 4.75
N SER A 2 -8.48 22.66 4.34
CA SER A 2 -8.40 23.20 2.98
C SER A 2 -8.24 22.03 1.99
N LYS A 3 -8.81 22.19 0.79
CA LYS A 3 -8.82 21.20 -0.29
C LYS A 3 -7.42 20.59 -0.53
N GLY A 4 -7.31 19.25 -0.47
CA GLY A 4 -6.05 18.55 -0.69
C GLY A 4 -4.97 18.75 0.38
N ARG A 5 -5.35 19.22 1.58
CA ARG A 5 -4.43 19.44 2.70
C ARG A 5 -4.82 18.63 3.93
N TYR A 6 -3.80 18.09 4.58
CA TYR A 6 -3.83 17.41 5.86
C TYR A 6 -2.90 18.18 6.80
N GLY A 7 -3.44 19.17 7.53
CA GLY A 7 -2.62 20.16 8.22
C GLY A 7 -1.68 20.89 7.24
N GLU A 8 -0.38 20.80 7.46
CA GLU A 8 0.63 21.39 6.57
C GLU A 8 1.03 20.48 5.37
N TYR A 9 0.59 19.22 5.36
CA TYR A 9 0.93 18.21 4.35
C TYR A 9 -0.04 18.21 3.16
N GLY A 10 0.30 17.44 2.10
CA GLY A 10 -0.51 17.33 0.89
C GLY A 10 -0.19 18.42 -0.14
N GLY A 11 -1.18 18.82 -0.88
CA GLY A 11 -1.09 19.85 -1.93
C GLY A 11 -0.80 19.31 -3.32
N GLN A 12 -0.52 20.19 -4.25
CA GLN A 12 -0.31 19.93 -5.68
C GLN A 12 1.00 20.58 -6.14
N TYR A 13 2.14 20.00 -5.76
CA TYR A 13 3.46 20.49 -6.13
C TYR A 13 3.92 19.83 -7.43
N ILE A 14 3.25 20.17 -8.51
CA ILE A 14 3.42 19.55 -9.82
C ILE A 14 3.73 20.60 -10.88
N SER A 15 4.29 20.17 -12.03
CA SER A 15 4.47 21.04 -13.18
C SER A 15 3.14 21.62 -13.67
N GLU A 16 3.14 22.88 -14.12
CA GLU A 16 1.97 23.52 -14.72
C GLU A 16 1.40 22.71 -15.92
N THR A 17 2.23 21.97 -16.61
CA THR A 17 1.81 21.07 -17.70
C THR A 17 0.83 19.99 -17.28
N LEU A 18 0.83 19.59 -16.01
CA LEU A 18 -0.10 18.58 -15.46
C LEU A 18 -1.22 19.21 -14.62
N MET A 19 -1.17 20.49 -14.30
CA MET A 19 -2.12 21.11 -13.37
C MET A 19 -3.56 21.01 -13.88
N ASN A 20 -3.79 21.30 -15.16
CA ASN A 20 -5.13 21.19 -15.74
C ASN A 20 -5.68 19.77 -15.70
N GLU A 21 -4.82 18.78 -15.88
CA GLU A 21 -5.23 17.38 -15.78
C GLU A 21 -5.59 16.96 -14.35
N LEU A 22 -4.83 17.45 -13.37
CA LEU A 22 -5.17 17.19 -11.96
C LEU A 22 -6.48 17.84 -11.53
N ILE A 23 -6.75 19.06 -12.01
CA ILE A 23 -8.02 19.75 -11.78
C ILE A 23 -9.16 18.95 -12.42
N TYR A 24 -8.99 18.52 -13.68
CA TYR A 24 -9.98 17.70 -14.39
C TYR A 24 -10.19 16.36 -13.68
N LEU A 25 -9.11 15.67 -13.29
CA LEU A 25 -9.20 14.41 -12.55
C LEU A 25 -10.00 14.57 -11.25
N GLU A 26 -9.75 15.65 -10.50
CA GLU A 26 -10.47 15.92 -9.26
C GLU A 26 -11.96 16.19 -9.51
N GLU A 27 -12.29 16.96 -10.54
CA GLU A 27 -13.69 17.24 -10.93
C GLU A 27 -14.40 15.94 -11.32
N GLN A 28 -13.76 15.10 -12.13
CA GLN A 28 -14.33 13.81 -12.55
C GLN A 28 -14.43 12.82 -11.37
N TYR A 29 -13.42 12.75 -10.53
CA TYR A 29 -13.46 11.93 -9.32
C TYR A 29 -14.63 12.34 -8.42
N ASN A 30 -14.79 13.63 -8.13
CA ASN A 30 -15.91 14.11 -7.32
C ASN A 30 -17.27 13.88 -7.99
N HIS A 31 -17.36 13.97 -9.32
CA HIS A 31 -18.58 13.68 -10.07
C HIS A 31 -18.94 12.19 -9.93
N TYR A 32 -18.05 11.27 -10.28
CA TYR A 32 -18.33 9.85 -10.32
C TYR A 32 -18.49 9.22 -8.92
N MET A 33 -17.79 9.72 -7.90
CA MET A 33 -18.03 9.27 -6.51
C MET A 33 -19.43 9.65 -5.97
N ASN A 34 -20.16 10.55 -6.64
CA ASN A 34 -21.56 10.88 -6.35
C ASN A 34 -22.52 10.31 -7.41
N ASP A 35 -22.05 9.57 -8.39
CA ASP A 35 -22.86 8.92 -9.41
C ASP A 35 -23.22 7.48 -8.96
N PRO A 36 -24.51 7.19 -8.71
CA PRO A 36 -24.95 5.85 -8.29
C PRO A 36 -24.53 4.75 -9.27
N ASP A 37 -24.60 4.99 -10.57
CA ASP A 37 -24.27 3.98 -11.58
C ASP A 37 -22.78 3.62 -11.55
N PHE A 38 -21.90 4.59 -11.29
CA PHE A 38 -20.47 4.34 -11.10
C PHE A 38 -20.19 3.55 -9.82
N ILE A 39 -20.84 3.93 -8.72
CA ILE A 39 -20.70 3.25 -7.43
C ILE A 39 -21.19 1.80 -7.51
N ASP A 40 -22.33 1.56 -8.16
CA ASP A 40 -22.88 0.21 -8.35
C ASP A 40 -21.96 -0.66 -9.24
N GLU A 41 -21.41 -0.10 -10.32
CA GLU A 41 -20.43 -0.79 -11.18
C GLU A 41 -19.15 -1.13 -10.40
N LEU A 42 -18.60 -0.17 -9.64
CA LEU A 42 -17.43 -0.39 -8.79
C LEU A 42 -17.70 -1.47 -7.72
N ASN A 43 -18.82 -1.39 -7.02
CA ASN A 43 -19.20 -2.37 -6.00
C ASN A 43 -19.39 -3.78 -6.61
N THR A 44 -19.93 -3.87 -7.82
CA THR A 44 -20.03 -5.14 -8.55
C THR A 44 -18.66 -5.71 -8.85
N LEU A 45 -17.73 -4.89 -9.35
CA LEU A 45 -16.36 -5.31 -9.60
C LEU A 45 -15.63 -5.72 -8.31
N LEU A 46 -15.81 -4.98 -7.23
CA LEU A 46 -15.22 -5.33 -5.93
C LEU A 46 -15.77 -6.67 -5.42
N LYS A 47 -17.06 -6.92 -5.53
CA LYS A 47 -17.70 -8.14 -5.07
C LYS A 47 -17.41 -9.35 -5.95
N GLU A 48 -17.69 -9.23 -7.25
CA GLU A 48 -17.72 -10.39 -8.15
C GLU A 48 -16.34 -10.68 -8.78
N TYR A 49 -15.48 -9.66 -8.92
CA TYR A 49 -14.16 -9.81 -9.52
C TYR A 49 -13.03 -9.78 -8.50
N ALA A 50 -13.02 -8.84 -7.57
CA ALA A 50 -11.99 -8.79 -6.53
C ALA A 50 -12.22 -9.81 -5.40
N GLY A 51 -13.45 -10.33 -5.22
CA GLY A 51 -13.79 -11.35 -4.22
C GLY A 51 -14.09 -10.77 -2.83
N ARG A 52 -14.60 -9.52 -2.77
CA ARG A 52 -14.96 -8.88 -1.50
C ARG A 52 -16.37 -9.31 -1.02
N PRO A 53 -16.67 -9.21 0.31
CA PRO A 53 -15.78 -8.73 1.37
C PRO A 53 -14.60 -9.67 1.66
N SER A 54 -13.43 -9.10 1.99
CA SER A 54 -12.34 -9.91 2.51
C SER A 54 -12.65 -10.40 3.91
N LEU A 55 -12.18 -11.61 4.26
CA LEU A 55 -12.51 -12.23 5.54
C LEU A 55 -11.78 -11.57 6.70
N LEU A 56 -12.44 -11.53 7.85
CA LEU A 56 -11.81 -11.32 9.15
C LEU A 56 -11.57 -12.70 9.77
N TYR A 57 -10.30 -13.12 9.87
CA TYR A 57 -9.93 -14.47 10.31
C TYR A 57 -9.34 -14.42 11.72
N TYR A 58 -9.93 -15.15 12.66
CA TYR A 58 -9.38 -15.34 13.99
C TYR A 58 -8.16 -16.26 13.96
N ALA A 59 -6.97 -15.70 14.19
CA ALA A 59 -5.71 -16.42 14.22
C ALA A 59 -5.56 -17.16 15.56
N LYS A 60 -6.29 -18.25 15.72
CA LYS A 60 -6.44 -18.97 16.97
C LYS A 60 -5.11 -19.48 17.52
N ARG A 61 -4.32 -20.17 16.70
CA ARG A 61 -3.04 -20.76 17.14
C ARG A 61 -2.03 -19.69 17.52
N MET A 62 -1.99 -18.60 16.73
CA MET A 62 -1.13 -17.45 17.03
C MET A 62 -1.56 -16.78 18.35
N THR A 63 -2.87 -16.62 18.57
CA THR A 63 -3.42 -16.07 19.83
C THR A 63 -3.06 -16.94 21.04
N GLU A 64 -3.23 -18.26 20.93
CA GLU A 64 -2.92 -19.22 22.01
C GLU A 64 -1.41 -19.28 22.30
N ASP A 65 -0.56 -19.21 21.27
CA ASP A 65 0.90 -19.29 21.41
C ASP A 65 1.50 -18.03 22.05
N LEU A 66 1.07 -16.84 21.59
CA LEU A 66 1.57 -15.57 22.10
C LEU A 66 1.00 -15.22 23.47
N GLY A 67 -0.22 -15.67 23.77
CA GLY A 67 -0.97 -15.22 24.94
C GLY A 67 -1.37 -13.74 24.85
N GLY A 68 -2.14 -13.22 25.81
CA GLY A 68 -2.65 -11.84 25.76
C GLY A 68 -3.78 -11.67 24.75
N ALA A 69 -3.76 -10.59 23.98
CA ALA A 69 -4.86 -10.19 23.10
C ALA A 69 -5.21 -11.23 22.02
N LYS A 70 -6.50 -11.31 21.68
CA LYS A 70 -6.98 -12.04 20.50
C LYS A 70 -6.50 -11.38 19.23
N ILE A 71 -6.03 -12.17 18.25
CA ILE A 71 -5.48 -11.68 17.00
C ILE A 71 -6.39 -12.05 15.83
N TYR A 72 -6.77 -11.04 15.06
CA TYR A 72 -7.56 -11.17 13.84
C TYR A 72 -6.77 -10.68 12.64
N LEU A 73 -6.84 -11.43 11.55
CA LEU A 73 -6.23 -11.07 10.26
C LEU A 73 -7.33 -10.60 9.30
N LYS A 74 -7.26 -9.36 8.84
CA LYS A 74 -8.07 -8.87 7.72
C LYS A 74 -7.41 -9.32 6.42
N ARG A 75 -8.01 -10.31 5.76
CA ARG A 75 -7.43 -11.17 4.73
C ARG A 75 -7.44 -10.52 3.33
N GLU A 76 -6.74 -9.39 3.16
CA GLU A 76 -6.56 -8.75 1.86
C GLU A 76 -5.66 -9.57 0.90
N ASP A 77 -4.92 -10.53 1.43
CA ASP A 77 -4.14 -11.52 0.68
C ASP A 77 -5.00 -12.49 -0.15
N LEU A 78 -6.27 -12.64 0.17
CA LEU A 78 -7.23 -13.48 -0.56
C LEU A 78 -7.94 -12.78 -1.71
N ASN A 79 -7.81 -11.47 -1.83
CA ASN A 79 -8.38 -10.74 -2.95
C ASN A 79 -7.78 -11.21 -4.28
N HIS A 80 -8.51 -11.03 -5.37
CA HIS A 80 -7.97 -11.24 -6.72
C HIS A 80 -6.65 -10.47 -6.88
N THR A 81 -5.67 -11.07 -7.55
CA THR A 81 -4.26 -10.67 -7.64
C THR A 81 -3.42 -10.91 -6.37
N GLY A 82 -4.04 -11.26 -5.23
CA GLY A 82 -3.37 -11.67 -4.00
C GLY A 82 -2.91 -10.52 -3.11
N ALA A 83 -3.53 -9.33 -3.22
CA ALA A 83 -3.22 -8.18 -2.37
C ALA A 83 -4.34 -7.11 -2.41
N HIS A 84 -4.29 -6.17 -1.46
CA HIS A 84 -5.18 -5.00 -1.36
C HIS A 84 -5.15 -4.05 -2.57
N LYS A 85 -4.11 -4.13 -3.41
CA LYS A 85 -3.92 -3.20 -4.53
C LYS A 85 -5.09 -3.17 -5.51
N ILE A 86 -5.76 -4.30 -5.72
CA ILE A 86 -6.87 -4.41 -6.64
C ILE A 86 -8.04 -3.48 -6.29
N ASN A 87 -8.27 -3.18 -5.00
CA ASN A 87 -9.36 -2.30 -4.56
C ASN A 87 -9.22 -0.90 -5.19
N ASN A 88 -8.06 -0.28 -4.96
CA ASN A 88 -7.74 1.03 -5.49
C ASN A 88 -7.68 1.04 -7.03
N VAL A 89 -7.05 0.03 -7.61
CA VAL A 89 -6.83 -0.03 -9.06
C VAL A 89 -8.13 -0.15 -9.83
N LEU A 90 -9.07 -0.97 -9.38
CA LEU A 90 -10.39 -1.06 -10.01
C LEU A 90 -11.10 0.29 -10.04
N GLY A 91 -11.05 1.04 -8.92
CA GLY A 91 -11.62 2.38 -8.85
C GLY A 91 -10.95 3.37 -9.83
N GLN A 92 -9.61 3.41 -9.83
CA GLN A 92 -8.87 4.35 -10.70
C GLN A 92 -9.00 4.02 -12.19
N VAL A 93 -8.93 2.73 -12.58
CA VAL A 93 -9.04 2.33 -13.98
C VAL A 93 -10.46 2.49 -14.51
N LEU A 94 -11.48 2.17 -13.69
CA LEU A 94 -12.87 2.43 -14.03
C LEU A 94 -13.12 3.94 -14.21
N LEU A 95 -12.61 4.77 -13.30
CA LEU A 95 -12.68 6.23 -13.41
C LEU A 95 -12.02 6.71 -14.71
N ALA A 96 -10.81 6.24 -15.01
CA ALA A 96 -10.11 6.58 -16.24
C ALA A 96 -10.92 6.24 -17.50
N LYS A 97 -11.55 5.07 -17.53
CA LYS A 97 -12.45 4.65 -18.63
C LYS A 97 -13.66 5.59 -18.76
N LYS A 98 -14.30 5.96 -17.64
CA LYS A 98 -15.43 6.93 -17.63
C LYS A 98 -15.00 8.32 -18.07
N MET A 99 -13.76 8.72 -17.82
CA MET A 99 -13.15 9.96 -18.33
C MET A 99 -12.80 9.91 -19.83
N GLY A 100 -13.01 8.79 -20.50
CA GLY A 100 -12.69 8.59 -21.93
C GLY A 100 -11.20 8.39 -22.20
N LYS A 101 -10.39 8.07 -21.19
CA LYS A 101 -8.99 7.69 -21.40
C LYS A 101 -8.92 6.30 -22.05
N THR A 102 -7.95 6.10 -22.90
CA THR A 102 -7.73 4.83 -23.62
C THR A 102 -6.53 4.04 -23.09
N ARG A 103 -5.68 4.71 -22.33
CA ARG A 103 -4.44 4.15 -21.79
C ARG A 103 -4.30 4.46 -20.28
N VAL A 104 -3.77 3.50 -19.55
CA VAL A 104 -3.32 3.68 -18.16
C VAL A 104 -1.85 3.38 -18.03
N ILE A 105 -1.17 4.10 -17.14
CA ILE A 105 0.20 3.82 -16.74
C ILE A 105 0.27 3.62 -15.22
N ALA A 106 1.26 2.85 -14.78
CA ALA A 106 1.53 2.64 -13.36
C ALA A 106 3.02 2.54 -13.09
N GLU A 107 3.43 2.85 -11.86
CA GLU A 107 4.71 2.47 -11.28
C GLU A 107 4.57 1.20 -10.46
N THR A 108 5.66 0.45 -10.28
CA THR A 108 5.65 -0.68 -9.35
C THR A 108 7.07 -1.01 -8.83
N GLY A 109 7.16 -1.45 -7.58
CA GLY A 109 8.39 -2.01 -6.98
C GLY A 109 8.29 -3.54 -6.88
N ALA A 110 7.52 -4.06 -5.92
CA ALA A 110 7.30 -5.51 -5.77
C ALA A 110 6.49 -6.16 -6.90
N GLY A 111 5.96 -5.37 -7.85
CA GLY A 111 5.15 -5.85 -8.96
C GLY A 111 3.65 -5.95 -8.69
N GLN A 112 3.21 -5.95 -7.44
CA GLN A 112 1.80 -6.16 -7.09
C GLN A 112 0.87 -5.07 -7.63
N HIS A 113 1.29 -3.81 -7.58
CA HIS A 113 0.51 -2.70 -8.15
C HIS A 113 0.45 -2.79 -9.68
N GLY A 114 1.58 -3.10 -10.33
CA GLY A 114 1.64 -3.30 -11.77
C GLY A 114 0.75 -4.46 -12.24
N VAL A 115 0.79 -5.59 -11.55
CA VAL A 115 -0.10 -6.74 -11.84
C VAL A 115 -1.57 -6.35 -11.67
N ALA A 116 -1.93 -5.65 -10.59
CA ALA A 116 -3.31 -5.20 -10.38
C ALA A 116 -3.76 -4.23 -11.48
N THR A 117 -2.89 -3.28 -11.89
CA THR A 117 -3.19 -2.33 -12.97
C THR A 117 -3.34 -3.02 -14.31
N ALA A 118 -2.42 -3.94 -14.66
CA ALA A 118 -2.53 -4.75 -15.88
C ALA A 118 -3.81 -5.59 -15.89
N THR A 119 -4.20 -6.15 -14.74
CA THR A 119 -5.43 -6.94 -14.56
C THR A 119 -6.68 -6.09 -14.83
N ALA A 120 -6.79 -4.93 -14.21
CA ALA A 120 -7.95 -4.05 -14.40
C ALA A 120 -7.98 -3.45 -15.81
N ALA A 121 -6.82 -3.11 -16.40
CA ALA A 121 -6.73 -2.62 -17.76
C ALA A 121 -7.18 -3.68 -18.78
N ALA A 122 -6.77 -4.95 -18.61
CA ALA A 122 -7.22 -6.07 -19.45
C ALA A 122 -8.74 -6.27 -19.31
N LEU A 123 -9.28 -6.24 -18.07
CA LEU A 123 -10.70 -6.38 -17.82
C LEU A 123 -11.53 -5.28 -18.49
N LEU A 124 -11.02 -4.04 -18.48
CA LEU A 124 -11.74 -2.86 -18.95
C LEU A 124 -11.35 -2.44 -20.38
N ASP A 125 -10.60 -3.29 -21.12
CA ASP A 125 -10.16 -3.05 -22.50
C ASP A 125 -9.42 -1.71 -22.66
N MET A 126 -8.32 -1.53 -21.89
CA MET A 126 -7.46 -0.36 -21.92
C MET A 126 -6.00 -0.75 -22.17
N GLU A 127 -5.26 0.09 -22.91
CA GLU A 127 -3.81 -0.04 -23.03
C GLU A 127 -3.14 0.17 -21.67
N CYS A 128 -2.15 -0.67 -21.34
CA CYS A 128 -1.45 -0.59 -20.06
C CYS A 128 0.07 -0.59 -20.25
N GLU A 129 0.75 0.40 -19.65
CA GLU A 129 2.21 0.41 -19.56
C GLU A 129 2.64 0.57 -18.11
N VAL A 130 3.64 -0.23 -17.68
CA VAL A 130 4.10 -0.27 -16.28
C VAL A 130 5.58 0.05 -16.21
N TYR A 131 5.94 1.02 -15.38
CA TYR A 131 7.31 1.42 -15.09
C TYR A 131 7.80 0.69 -13.85
N MET A 132 8.96 0.02 -13.96
CA MET A 132 9.54 -0.78 -12.86
C MET A 132 11.05 -0.64 -12.88
N GLY A 133 11.67 -0.43 -11.72
CA GLY A 133 13.12 -0.34 -11.63
C GLY A 133 13.82 -1.59 -12.17
N GLU A 134 14.94 -1.43 -12.90
CA GLU A 134 15.67 -2.57 -13.50
C GLU A 134 16.12 -3.59 -12.44
N VAL A 135 16.41 -3.14 -11.21
CA VAL A 135 16.74 -4.05 -10.10
C VAL A 135 15.51 -4.87 -9.70
N ASP A 136 14.36 -4.21 -9.61
CA ASP A 136 13.11 -4.84 -9.19
C ASP A 136 12.56 -5.78 -10.28
N THR A 137 12.74 -5.47 -11.58
CA THR A 137 12.33 -6.38 -12.66
C THR A 137 13.03 -7.73 -12.60
N LYS A 138 14.28 -7.77 -12.14
CA LYS A 138 15.04 -9.01 -11.96
C LYS A 138 14.58 -9.78 -10.72
N ARG A 139 14.38 -9.07 -9.60
CA ARG A 139 13.93 -9.67 -8.33
C ARG A 139 12.52 -10.25 -8.44
N GLN A 140 11.66 -9.63 -9.24
CA GLN A 140 10.24 -9.93 -9.37
C GLN A 140 9.86 -10.37 -10.79
N ALA A 141 10.73 -11.16 -11.45
CA ALA A 141 10.55 -11.59 -12.84
C ALA A 141 9.20 -12.28 -13.10
N LEU A 142 8.68 -13.04 -12.11
CA LEU A 142 7.37 -13.67 -12.22
C LEU A 142 6.23 -12.65 -12.33
N ASN A 143 6.31 -11.54 -11.60
CA ASN A 143 5.31 -10.49 -11.70
C ASN A 143 5.44 -9.70 -13.02
N VAL A 144 6.66 -9.52 -13.53
CA VAL A 144 6.89 -8.95 -14.86
C VAL A 144 6.17 -9.82 -15.93
N TYR A 145 6.39 -11.13 -15.91
CA TYR A 145 5.73 -12.04 -16.84
C TYR A 145 4.20 -12.04 -16.69
N ARG A 146 3.68 -11.95 -15.47
CA ARG A 146 2.22 -11.82 -15.24
C ARG A 146 1.65 -10.55 -15.89
N MET A 147 2.34 -9.41 -15.76
CA MET A 147 1.92 -8.17 -16.42
C MET A 147 1.91 -8.28 -17.93
N GLU A 148 2.96 -8.87 -18.50
CA GLU A 148 3.07 -9.11 -19.95
C GLU A 148 1.98 -10.10 -20.45
N LEU A 149 1.70 -11.15 -19.69
CA LEU A 149 0.61 -12.11 -20.00
C LEU A 149 -0.77 -11.43 -20.00
N LEU A 150 -0.97 -10.42 -19.18
CA LEU A 150 -2.19 -9.59 -19.13
C LEU A 150 -2.23 -8.50 -20.22
N GLY A 151 -1.23 -8.47 -21.09
CA GLY A 151 -1.15 -7.53 -22.22
C GLY A 151 -0.49 -6.19 -21.88
N ALA A 152 0.02 -6.01 -20.68
CA ALA A 152 0.74 -4.78 -20.31
C ALA A 152 2.18 -4.81 -20.87
N LYS A 153 2.69 -3.62 -21.18
CA LYS A 153 4.09 -3.43 -21.54
C LYS A 153 4.87 -2.95 -20.33
N VAL A 154 5.91 -3.69 -19.94
CA VAL A 154 6.78 -3.34 -18.81
C VAL A 154 8.02 -2.60 -19.28
N HIS A 155 8.30 -1.44 -18.67
CA HIS A 155 9.46 -0.60 -18.95
C HIS A 155 10.48 -0.69 -17.80
N PRO A 156 11.64 -1.37 -18.00
CA PRO A 156 12.73 -1.35 -17.03
C PRO A 156 13.38 0.03 -16.94
N VAL A 157 13.26 0.66 -15.76
CA VAL A 157 13.87 1.98 -15.51
C VAL A 157 15.32 1.82 -15.07
N LYS A 158 16.23 2.44 -15.85
CA LYS A 158 17.69 2.31 -15.69
C LYS A 158 18.34 3.53 -15.04
N SER A 159 17.58 4.58 -14.79
CA SER A 159 18.05 5.82 -14.15
C SER A 159 18.09 5.69 -12.62
N GLY A 160 18.86 6.54 -11.96
CA GLY A 160 18.91 6.66 -10.50
C GLY A 160 19.31 5.37 -9.79
N THR A 161 18.61 5.03 -8.72
CA THR A 161 18.79 3.80 -7.95
C THR A 161 18.21 2.57 -8.61
N LYS A 162 17.47 2.73 -9.72
CA LYS A 162 16.79 1.68 -10.49
C LYS A 162 15.75 0.90 -9.68
N THR A 163 15.06 1.59 -8.75
CA THR A 163 14.03 1.08 -7.87
C THR A 163 12.73 1.85 -8.01
N LEU A 164 11.75 1.58 -7.14
CA LEU A 164 10.40 2.18 -7.17
C LEU A 164 10.40 3.71 -7.31
N LYS A 165 11.30 4.43 -6.60
CA LYS A 165 11.39 5.89 -6.68
C LYS A 165 11.61 6.38 -8.12
N ASP A 166 12.49 5.73 -8.85
CA ASP A 166 12.82 6.10 -10.22
C ASP A 166 11.75 5.65 -11.22
N ALA A 167 11.05 4.56 -10.93
CA ALA A 167 9.85 4.14 -11.67
C ALA A 167 8.74 5.21 -11.61
N VAL A 168 8.50 5.80 -10.43
CA VAL A 168 7.57 6.94 -10.27
C VAL A 168 7.99 8.13 -11.12
N ASN A 169 9.30 8.48 -11.14
CA ASN A 169 9.81 9.57 -11.94
C ASN A 169 9.57 9.38 -13.44
N ASP A 170 9.79 8.15 -13.95
CA ASP A 170 9.61 7.87 -15.36
C ASP A 170 8.13 7.80 -15.75
N ALA A 171 7.27 7.28 -14.87
CA ALA A 171 5.82 7.32 -15.06
C ALA A 171 5.30 8.78 -15.17
N PHE A 172 5.76 9.69 -14.29
CA PHE A 172 5.42 11.12 -14.42
C PHE A 172 5.89 11.74 -15.75
N ARG A 173 7.10 11.39 -16.22
CA ARG A 173 7.60 11.91 -17.51
C ARG A 173 6.74 11.46 -18.68
N ASP A 174 6.36 10.19 -18.70
CA ASP A 174 5.48 9.65 -19.73
C ASP A 174 4.08 10.26 -19.65
N TRP A 175 3.53 10.41 -18.44
CA TRP A 175 2.22 11.03 -18.26
C TRP A 175 2.17 12.45 -18.83
N ILE A 176 3.19 13.27 -18.58
CA ILE A 176 3.30 14.63 -19.14
C ILE A 176 3.24 14.59 -20.68
N ALA A 177 3.88 13.61 -21.29
CA ALA A 177 3.96 13.51 -22.75
C ALA A 177 2.62 13.10 -23.40
N ARG A 178 1.77 12.35 -22.69
CA ARG A 178 0.53 11.75 -23.19
C ARG A 178 -0.69 12.00 -22.31
N VAL A 179 -0.75 13.13 -21.65
CA VAL A 179 -1.77 13.45 -20.63
C VAL A 179 -3.22 13.37 -21.15
N HIS A 180 -3.44 13.61 -22.45
CA HIS A 180 -4.79 13.66 -23.03
C HIS A 180 -5.46 12.29 -23.12
N ASP A 181 -4.73 11.24 -23.45
CA ASP A 181 -5.25 9.89 -23.64
C ASP A 181 -4.92 8.93 -22.50
N THR A 182 -4.05 9.34 -21.58
CA THR A 182 -3.45 8.51 -20.55
C THR A 182 -3.87 8.97 -19.15
N ASN A 183 -4.25 8.02 -18.30
CA ASN A 183 -4.39 8.25 -16.85
C ASN A 183 -3.27 7.55 -16.08
N TYR A 184 -2.68 8.25 -15.12
CA TYR A 184 -1.72 7.65 -14.20
C TYR A 184 -2.45 7.00 -13.03
N VAL A 185 -2.27 5.70 -12.85
CA VAL A 185 -2.84 4.92 -11.74
C VAL A 185 -1.80 4.81 -10.64
N ILE A 186 -1.88 5.67 -9.62
CA ILE A 186 -0.91 5.69 -8.52
C ILE A 186 -1.22 4.59 -7.50
N GLY A 187 -0.18 3.84 -7.10
CA GLY A 187 -0.31 2.64 -6.29
C GLY A 187 -0.42 2.86 -4.78
N SER A 188 -0.35 4.09 -4.29
CA SER A 188 -0.38 4.38 -2.86
C SER A 188 -1.04 5.74 -2.55
N THR A 189 -1.24 6.05 -1.26
CA THR A 189 -1.79 7.33 -0.78
C THR A 189 -0.75 8.47 -0.87
N MET A 190 -0.06 8.55 -1.98
CA MET A 190 1.00 9.51 -2.28
C MET A 190 0.68 10.28 -3.56
N GLY A 191 1.52 11.26 -3.89
CA GLY A 191 1.36 12.06 -5.09
C GLY A 191 0.60 13.38 -4.85
N PRO A 192 0.40 14.17 -5.91
CA PRO A 192 -0.34 15.42 -5.82
C PRO A 192 -1.83 15.14 -5.56
N HIS A 193 -2.52 16.08 -4.87
CA HIS A 193 -3.98 16.00 -4.80
C HIS A 193 -4.59 15.93 -6.21
N PRO A 194 -5.60 15.07 -6.51
CA PRO A 194 -6.45 14.34 -5.56
C PRO A 194 -5.97 12.93 -5.19
N TYR A 195 -4.82 12.45 -5.69
CA TYR A 195 -4.40 11.05 -5.53
C TYR A 195 -4.41 10.52 -4.09
N PRO A 196 -3.85 11.22 -3.07
CA PRO A 196 -3.88 10.68 -1.70
C PRO A 196 -5.30 10.41 -1.20
N GLN A 197 -6.23 11.33 -1.48
CA GLN A 197 -7.64 11.18 -1.13
C GLN A 197 -8.30 10.05 -1.91
N MET A 198 -8.13 10.04 -3.22
CA MET A 198 -8.76 9.07 -4.12
C MET A 198 -8.32 7.63 -3.78
N VAL A 199 -7.02 7.41 -3.56
CA VAL A 199 -6.49 6.10 -3.17
C VAL A 199 -7.01 5.68 -1.79
N ARG A 200 -7.05 6.61 -0.81
CA ARG A 200 -7.64 6.35 0.50
C ARG A 200 -9.10 5.88 0.37
N ASP A 201 -9.91 6.62 -0.36
CA ASP A 201 -11.35 6.38 -0.45
C ASP A 201 -11.64 5.02 -1.11
N PHE A 202 -10.88 4.62 -2.14
CA PHE A 202 -10.97 3.29 -2.73
C PHE A 202 -10.42 2.17 -1.83
N GLN A 203 -9.50 2.46 -0.93
CA GLN A 203 -9.00 1.49 0.04
C GLN A 203 -9.82 1.43 1.34
N ALA A 204 -10.63 2.44 1.63
CA ALA A 204 -11.41 2.53 2.87
C ALA A 204 -12.42 1.37 3.05
N VAL A 205 -12.73 0.66 1.97
CA VAL A 205 -13.53 -0.58 2.01
C VAL A 205 -12.93 -1.61 3.00
N ILE A 206 -11.61 -1.62 3.20
CA ILE A 206 -10.93 -2.53 4.16
C ILE A 206 -11.45 -2.32 5.57
N SER A 207 -11.41 -1.07 6.06
CA SER A 207 -11.87 -0.73 7.41
C SER A 207 -13.39 -0.68 7.53
N ALA A 208 -14.13 -0.32 6.47
CA ALA A 208 -15.58 -0.36 6.47
C ALA A 208 -16.09 -1.78 6.76
N GLU A 209 -15.62 -2.76 6.00
CA GLU A 209 -15.94 -4.18 6.23
C GLU A 209 -15.44 -4.69 7.58
N ALA A 210 -14.22 -4.31 7.99
CA ALA A 210 -13.66 -4.77 9.25
C ALA A 210 -14.49 -4.32 10.45
N ARG A 211 -15.01 -3.08 10.44
CA ARG A 211 -15.90 -2.58 11.51
C ARG A 211 -17.14 -3.45 11.66
N GLU A 212 -17.82 -3.74 10.56
CA GLU A 212 -19.01 -4.58 10.55
C GLU A 212 -18.70 -5.99 11.05
N GLN A 213 -17.63 -6.59 10.54
CA GLN A 213 -17.18 -7.92 10.91
C GLN A 213 -16.81 -8.03 12.41
N PHE A 214 -16.14 -7.03 12.99
CA PHE A 214 -15.84 -7.03 14.43
C PHE A 214 -17.09 -6.87 15.28
N LEU A 215 -18.06 -6.06 14.86
CA LEU A 215 -19.34 -5.93 15.56
C LEU A 215 -20.16 -7.22 15.50
N GLU A 216 -20.09 -7.97 14.39
CA GLU A 216 -20.75 -9.27 14.25
C GLU A 216 -20.07 -10.35 15.10
N GLU A 217 -18.73 -10.44 15.08
CA GLU A 217 -17.95 -11.50 15.73
C GLU A 217 -17.76 -11.29 17.22
N GLU A 218 -17.42 -10.05 17.64
CA GLU A 218 -17.01 -9.73 19.01
C GLU A 218 -17.96 -8.74 19.71
N GLY A 219 -18.96 -8.19 19.01
CA GLY A 219 -19.90 -7.20 19.56
C GLY A 219 -19.28 -5.83 19.84
N ARG A 220 -18.03 -5.59 19.43
CA ARG A 220 -17.28 -4.36 19.68
C ARG A 220 -16.16 -4.16 18.66
N LEU A 221 -15.59 -2.96 18.62
CA LEU A 221 -14.43 -2.63 17.77
C LEU A 221 -13.12 -3.20 18.35
N PRO A 222 -12.07 -3.36 17.52
CA PRO A 222 -10.76 -3.79 18.00
C PRO A 222 -10.12 -2.71 18.88
N ASN A 223 -9.26 -3.12 19.84
CA ASN A 223 -8.45 -2.20 20.62
C ASN A 223 -7.29 -1.62 19.80
N VAL A 224 -6.77 -2.41 18.85
CA VAL A 224 -5.62 -2.03 18.03
C VAL A 224 -5.82 -2.46 16.58
N VAL A 225 -5.48 -1.58 15.65
CA VAL A 225 -5.36 -1.87 14.21
C VAL A 225 -3.90 -1.71 13.78
N LEU A 226 -3.30 -2.79 13.26
CA LEU A 226 -1.93 -2.85 12.78
C LEU A 226 -1.90 -2.96 11.26
N ALA A 227 -1.05 -2.18 10.61
CA ALA A 227 -0.78 -2.33 9.18
C ALA A 227 0.67 -1.95 8.86
N CYS A 228 1.28 -2.61 7.87
CA CYS A 228 2.59 -2.20 7.37
C CYS A 228 2.47 -0.89 6.57
N ILE A 229 3.55 -0.10 6.53
CA ILE A 229 3.54 1.19 5.88
C ILE A 229 4.80 1.41 5.03
N GLY A 230 4.59 1.58 3.73
CA GLY A 230 5.52 2.20 2.80
C GLY A 230 4.92 3.54 2.39
N GLY A 231 4.37 3.68 1.17
CA GLY A 231 3.54 4.85 0.82
C GLY A 231 2.22 4.96 1.60
N GLY A 232 1.73 3.86 2.20
CA GLY A 232 0.68 3.85 3.22
C GLY A 232 -0.72 3.48 2.77
N SER A 233 -0.93 2.92 1.55
CA SER A 233 -2.31 2.68 1.05
C SER A 233 -3.08 1.62 1.84
N ASN A 234 -2.45 0.48 2.18
CA ASN A 234 -3.13 -0.53 2.99
C ASN A 234 -3.40 -0.04 4.41
N ALA A 235 -2.43 0.66 5.00
CA ALA A 235 -2.58 1.22 6.34
C ALA A 235 -3.69 2.27 6.39
N MET A 236 -3.75 3.18 5.41
CA MET A 236 -4.83 4.16 5.34
C MET A 236 -6.20 3.48 5.13
N GLY A 237 -6.27 2.47 4.26
CA GLY A 237 -7.49 1.68 4.08
C GLY A 237 -7.94 0.98 5.36
N ALA A 238 -6.98 0.44 6.15
CA ALA A 238 -7.27 -0.21 7.42
C ALA A 238 -7.64 0.77 8.54
N PHE A 239 -7.10 2.01 8.52
CA PHE A 239 -7.28 3.00 9.58
C PHE A 239 -8.51 3.89 9.38
N TYR A 240 -8.85 4.22 8.13
CA TYR A 240 -9.72 5.35 7.79
C TYR A 240 -11.04 5.38 8.56
N ASN A 241 -11.79 4.29 8.59
CA ASN A 241 -13.06 4.23 9.29
C ASN A 241 -12.94 4.04 10.83
N PHE A 242 -11.71 4.01 11.35
CA PHE A 242 -11.42 4.00 12.79
C PHE A 242 -10.78 5.31 13.29
N ILE A 243 -10.57 6.31 12.38
CA ILE A 243 -9.89 7.55 12.77
C ILE A 243 -10.65 8.29 13.86
N ASP A 244 -11.98 8.30 13.82
CA ASP A 244 -12.82 9.00 14.80
C ASP A 244 -13.09 8.16 16.08
N ASP A 245 -12.66 6.90 16.12
CA ASP A 245 -12.80 6.04 17.30
C ASP A 245 -11.53 6.18 18.18
N GLU A 246 -11.53 7.12 19.11
CA GLU A 246 -10.34 7.44 19.94
C GLU A 246 -9.85 6.24 20.78
N ASP A 247 -10.74 5.32 21.15
CA ASP A 247 -10.41 4.09 21.89
C ASP A 247 -9.71 3.02 21.03
N VAL A 248 -9.69 3.17 19.70
CA VAL A 248 -9.00 2.27 18.78
C VAL A 248 -7.61 2.83 18.46
N ARG A 249 -6.56 2.17 18.92
CA ARG A 249 -5.18 2.53 18.57
C ARG A 249 -4.87 2.16 17.13
N LEU A 250 -4.26 3.08 16.38
CA LEU A 250 -3.83 2.87 15.00
C LEU A 250 -2.30 2.84 14.95
N ILE A 251 -1.71 1.74 14.48
CA ILE A 251 -0.25 1.57 14.51
C ILE A 251 0.25 1.15 13.12
N GLY A 252 1.06 2.02 12.50
CA GLY A 252 1.74 1.77 11.24
C GLY A 252 3.14 1.17 11.48
N CYS A 253 3.43 0.03 10.86
CA CYS A 253 4.72 -0.65 10.99
C CYS A 253 5.60 -0.31 9.79
N GLU A 254 6.64 0.51 10.00
CA GLU A 254 7.58 0.97 8.98
C GLU A 254 8.72 -0.04 8.77
N ALA A 255 9.33 -0.02 7.58
CA ALA A 255 10.51 -0.82 7.29
C ALA A 255 11.77 -0.25 7.97
N GLY A 256 12.10 -0.78 9.15
CA GLY A 256 13.31 -0.46 9.90
C GLY A 256 14.59 -1.01 9.27
N GLY A 257 14.48 -1.88 8.27
CA GLY A 257 15.60 -2.41 7.50
C GLY A 257 16.66 -3.08 8.40
N LYS A 258 17.91 -2.65 8.27
CA LYS A 258 19.02 -3.11 9.10
C LYS A 258 19.18 -2.31 10.42
N GLY A 259 18.14 -1.58 10.81
CA GLY A 259 18.10 -0.73 11.98
C GLY A 259 17.99 0.76 11.62
N ILE A 260 17.21 1.50 12.41
CA ILE A 260 16.94 2.93 12.19
C ILE A 260 18.15 3.83 12.36
N ASP A 261 19.17 3.37 13.10
CA ASP A 261 20.45 4.08 13.29
C ASP A 261 21.43 3.85 12.13
N THR A 262 21.03 3.09 11.12
CA THR A 262 21.81 2.84 9.91
C THR A 262 21.19 3.56 8.71
N PRO A 263 21.96 3.79 7.62
CA PRO A 263 21.38 4.34 6.39
C PRO A 263 20.54 3.32 5.61
N TYR A 264 20.41 2.09 6.09
CA TYR A 264 19.73 0.97 5.43
C TYR A 264 18.35 0.75 6.04
N ASN A 265 17.45 1.73 5.96
CA ASN A 265 16.05 1.65 6.36
C ASN A 265 15.17 2.51 5.44
N ALA A 266 13.86 2.36 5.54
CA ALA A 266 12.85 3.15 4.83
C ALA A 266 11.79 3.73 5.79
N ALA A 267 12.16 3.93 7.06
CA ALA A 267 11.28 4.42 8.12
C ALA A 267 11.15 5.96 8.07
N ALA A 268 10.36 6.45 7.12
CA ALA A 268 10.23 7.88 6.86
C ALA A 268 9.58 8.65 8.01
N LEU A 269 8.55 8.10 8.66
CA LEU A 269 7.87 8.76 9.79
C LEU A 269 8.73 8.77 11.07
N THR A 270 9.60 7.77 11.22
CA THR A 270 10.55 7.69 12.35
C THR A 270 11.74 8.64 12.16
N ASN A 271 12.40 8.61 10.98
CA ASN A 271 13.69 9.28 10.75
C ASN A 271 13.64 10.41 9.71
N GLY A 272 12.54 10.57 8.99
CA GLY A 272 12.45 11.51 7.88
C GLY A 272 12.27 12.96 8.31
N LYS A 273 12.39 13.84 7.32
CA LYS A 273 12.18 15.29 7.44
C LYS A 273 11.07 15.72 6.50
N ILE A 274 10.41 16.83 6.81
CA ILE A 274 9.39 17.43 5.94
C ILE A 274 10.05 17.91 4.66
N GLY A 275 9.44 17.58 3.52
CA GLY A 275 9.91 17.97 2.20
C GLY A 275 8.81 17.95 1.15
N ILE A 276 9.19 18.22 -0.10
CA ILE A 276 8.31 18.16 -1.27
C ILE A 276 8.94 17.19 -2.25
N PHE A 277 8.19 16.13 -2.59
CA PHE A 277 8.62 15.14 -3.56
C PHE A 277 7.41 14.45 -4.19
N HIS A 278 7.52 14.00 -5.44
CA HIS A 278 6.45 13.35 -6.20
C HIS A 278 5.11 14.09 -6.13
N GLY A 279 5.16 15.43 -6.15
CA GLY A 279 3.96 16.29 -6.22
C GLY A 279 3.25 16.58 -4.90
N MET A 280 3.77 16.12 -3.78
CA MET A 280 3.20 16.33 -2.45
C MET A 280 4.21 16.89 -1.44
N LYS A 281 3.72 17.62 -0.44
CA LYS A 281 4.46 17.91 0.80
C LYS A 281 4.16 16.80 1.81
N SER A 282 5.18 16.12 2.29
CA SER A 282 5.07 15.05 3.27
C SER A 282 6.38 14.85 4.04
N VAL A 283 6.57 13.68 4.65
CA VAL A 283 7.80 13.31 5.35
C VAL A 283 8.59 12.33 4.48
N PHE A 284 9.89 12.59 4.35
CA PHE A 284 10.79 11.83 3.48
C PHE A 284 12.12 11.54 4.16
N ASN A 285 12.73 10.40 3.83
CA ASN A 285 14.13 10.14 4.15
C ASN A 285 15.00 11.07 3.30
N GLN A 286 15.70 11.99 3.95
CA GLN A 286 16.49 13.04 3.30
C GLN A 286 17.88 13.15 3.92
N GLY A 287 18.88 13.43 3.07
CA GLY A 287 20.20 13.84 3.50
C GLY A 287 20.22 15.29 4.03
N ASP A 288 21.40 15.73 4.46
CA ASP A 288 21.59 17.05 5.10
C ASP A 288 21.25 18.24 4.19
N TYR A 289 21.31 18.07 2.89
CA TYR A 289 21.01 19.11 1.88
C TYR A 289 19.60 18.98 1.28
N GLY A 290 18.70 18.18 1.90
CA GLY A 290 17.34 17.99 1.42
C GLY A 290 17.20 17.06 0.20
N GLN A 291 18.27 16.39 -0.20
CA GLN A 291 18.20 15.35 -1.23
C GLN A 291 17.50 14.12 -0.69
N ILE A 292 16.63 13.50 -1.50
CA ILE A 292 16.03 12.22 -1.15
C ILE A 292 17.14 11.18 -0.96
N ALA A 293 17.22 10.61 0.24
CA ALA A 293 18.20 9.60 0.57
C ALA A 293 17.86 8.26 -0.11
N PRO A 294 18.87 7.46 -0.47
CA PRO A 294 18.62 6.05 -0.76
C PRO A 294 18.02 5.37 0.46
N VAL A 295 17.07 4.51 0.24
CA VAL A 295 16.42 3.70 1.28
C VAL A 295 16.64 2.22 1.03
N TYR A 296 16.35 1.40 2.03
CA TYR A 296 16.52 -0.03 1.95
C TYR A 296 15.47 -0.77 2.78
N SER A 297 14.94 -1.84 2.23
CA SER A 297 14.11 -2.82 2.91
C SER A 297 14.27 -4.19 2.24
N VAL A 298 14.16 -5.27 3.00
CA VAL A 298 13.98 -6.62 2.46
C VAL A 298 12.70 -6.72 1.63
N SER A 299 11.73 -5.87 1.93
CA SER A 299 10.45 -5.73 1.23
C SER A 299 10.53 -4.67 0.15
N ALA A 300 10.48 -5.09 -1.13
CA ALA A 300 10.45 -4.16 -2.26
C ALA A 300 9.20 -3.25 -2.27
N GLY A 301 8.09 -3.69 -1.66
CA GLY A 301 6.86 -2.90 -1.55
C GLY A 301 6.92 -1.80 -0.48
N LEU A 302 7.88 -1.86 0.45
CA LEU A 302 8.12 -0.84 1.47
C LEU A 302 9.38 0.00 1.18
N ASP A 303 10.12 -0.31 0.11
CA ASP A 303 11.34 0.39 -0.30
C ASP A 303 11.00 1.73 -1.00
N TYR A 304 10.42 2.65 -0.25
CA TYR A 304 10.03 3.99 -0.71
C TYR A 304 10.46 5.05 0.32
N PRO A 305 11.10 6.15 -0.12
CA PRO A 305 11.71 7.12 0.79
C PRO A 305 10.74 8.11 1.42
N GLY A 306 9.46 7.87 1.39
CA GLY A 306 8.44 8.79 1.90
C GLY A 306 7.14 8.11 2.29
N VAL A 307 6.17 8.90 2.70
CA VAL A 307 4.86 8.42 3.15
C VAL A 307 3.75 9.34 2.68
N GLY A 308 2.54 8.83 2.59
CA GLY A 308 1.34 9.60 2.29
C GLY A 308 1.13 10.77 3.27
N PRO A 309 0.68 11.93 2.79
CA PRO A 309 0.59 13.15 3.60
C PRO A 309 -0.40 13.03 4.75
N GLU A 310 -1.44 12.22 4.61
CA GLU A 310 -2.41 11.98 5.68
C GLU A 310 -1.80 11.19 6.84
N HIS A 311 -0.91 10.23 6.59
CA HIS A 311 -0.16 9.53 7.64
C HIS A 311 0.76 10.48 8.42
N ALA A 312 1.45 11.39 7.71
CA ALA A 312 2.27 12.40 8.36
C ALA A 312 1.42 13.29 9.29
N TYR A 313 0.24 13.68 8.84
CA TYR A 313 -0.71 14.44 9.64
C TYR A 313 -1.22 13.65 10.86
N LEU A 314 -1.64 12.39 10.68
CA LEU A 314 -2.13 11.55 11.78
C LEU A 314 -1.05 11.33 12.87
N ARG A 315 0.23 11.20 12.47
CA ARG A 315 1.36 11.18 13.40
C ARG A 315 1.44 12.47 14.21
N ASP A 316 1.41 13.62 13.54
CA ASP A 316 1.66 14.92 14.16
C ASP A 316 0.55 15.32 15.15
N ILE A 317 -0.69 14.91 14.89
CA ILE A 317 -1.80 15.11 15.84
C ILE A 317 -1.91 14.00 16.90
N GLY A 318 -1.00 13.02 16.89
CA GLY A 318 -0.99 11.91 17.84
C GLY A 318 -2.13 10.90 17.67
N ARG A 319 -2.81 10.89 16.49
CA ARG A 319 -3.91 9.95 16.25
C ARG A 319 -3.43 8.55 15.86
N ALA A 320 -2.29 8.46 15.21
CA ALA A 320 -1.67 7.19 14.83
C ALA A 320 -0.22 7.14 15.29
N GLU A 321 0.20 5.97 15.74
CA GLU A 321 1.57 5.63 16.12
C GLU A 321 2.30 5.01 14.92
N TYR A 322 3.62 5.22 14.84
CA TYR A 322 4.43 4.58 13.79
C TYR A 322 5.68 3.98 14.41
N VAL A 323 5.93 2.72 14.11
CA VAL A 323 6.97 1.92 14.73
C VAL A 323 7.85 1.25 13.68
N PRO A 324 9.18 1.30 13.82
CA PRO A 324 10.07 0.60 12.93
C PRO A 324 10.12 -0.89 13.27
N VAL A 325 10.14 -1.73 12.23
CA VAL A 325 10.35 -3.18 12.31
C VAL A 325 11.53 -3.53 11.41
N THR A 326 12.50 -4.25 11.95
CA THR A 326 13.70 -4.65 11.20
C THR A 326 13.41 -5.78 10.22
N ASP A 327 14.31 -5.96 9.24
CA ASP A 327 14.22 -7.06 8.27
C ASP A 327 14.20 -8.43 8.96
N GLU A 328 15.05 -8.63 9.99
CA GLU A 328 15.09 -9.90 10.72
C GLU A 328 13.76 -10.19 11.42
N GLU A 329 13.19 -9.21 12.12
CA GLU A 329 11.89 -9.34 12.77
C GLU A 329 10.78 -9.64 11.76
N ALA A 330 10.80 -9.00 10.59
CA ALA A 330 9.82 -9.24 9.54
C ALA A 330 9.96 -10.64 8.94
N VAL A 331 11.19 -11.12 8.72
CA VAL A 331 11.46 -12.48 8.21
C VAL A 331 11.07 -13.53 9.24
N GLU A 332 11.39 -13.34 10.52
CA GLU A 332 10.93 -14.21 11.62
C GLU A 332 9.40 -14.30 11.68
N ALA A 333 8.72 -13.16 11.55
CA ALA A 333 7.26 -13.12 11.57
C ALA A 333 6.62 -13.75 10.31
N PHE A 334 7.26 -13.62 9.15
CA PHE A 334 6.87 -14.33 7.93
C PHE A 334 6.89 -15.85 8.15
N GLU A 335 7.99 -16.37 8.70
CA GLU A 335 8.14 -17.80 9.00
C GLU A 335 7.20 -18.24 10.13
N TYR A 336 7.01 -17.41 11.15
CA TYR A 336 6.15 -17.68 12.28
C TYR A 336 4.69 -17.85 11.84
N LEU A 337 4.12 -16.88 11.14
CA LEU A 337 2.73 -16.95 10.66
C LEU A 337 2.52 -18.14 9.72
N SER A 338 3.52 -18.43 8.86
CA SER A 338 3.48 -19.58 7.96
C SER A 338 3.37 -20.90 8.71
N ARG A 339 4.10 -21.06 9.82
CA ARG A 339 4.09 -22.27 10.65
C ARG A 339 2.89 -22.35 11.59
N MET A 340 2.46 -21.21 12.13
CA MET A 340 1.37 -21.20 13.12
C MET A 340 -0.01 -21.31 12.47
N GLU A 341 -0.26 -20.56 11.40
CA GLU A 341 -1.59 -20.49 10.78
C GLU A 341 -1.65 -21.11 9.38
N GLY A 342 -0.52 -21.58 8.83
CA GLY A 342 -0.47 -22.10 7.46
C GLY A 342 -0.69 -20.97 6.41
N ILE A 343 -0.43 -19.72 6.78
CA ILE A 343 -0.60 -18.55 5.93
C ILE A 343 0.77 -17.95 5.64
N ILE A 344 1.18 -17.98 4.38
CA ILE A 344 2.42 -17.34 3.92
C ILE A 344 2.10 -15.86 3.60
N PRO A 345 2.43 -14.89 4.48
CA PRO A 345 2.11 -13.48 4.24
C PRO A 345 3.07 -12.87 3.23
N ALA A 346 2.68 -11.79 2.56
CA ALA A 346 3.67 -10.94 1.91
C ALA A 346 4.66 -10.40 2.95
N ILE A 347 5.95 -10.27 2.57
CA ILE A 347 6.98 -9.76 3.49
C ILE A 347 6.65 -8.34 3.97
N GLU A 348 5.90 -7.56 3.18
CA GLU A 348 5.32 -6.29 3.60
C GLU A 348 4.45 -6.48 4.84
N SER A 349 3.46 -7.38 4.75
CA SER A 349 2.50 -7.64 5.84
C SER A 349 3.15 -8.24 7.07
N ALA A 350 4.24 -8.98 6.90
CA ALA A 350 4.99 -9.58 7.99
C ALA A 350 5.55 -8.54 8.98
N HIS A 351 5.76 -7.28 8.57
CA HIS A 351 6.13 -6.20 9.48
C HIS A 351 5.03 -5.94 10.53
N ALA A 352 3.75 -5.94 10.12
CA ALA A 352 2.65 -5.79 11.07
C ALA A 352 2.49 -7.03 11.96
N VAL A 353 2.73 -8.22 11.44
CA VAL A 353 2.74 -9.47 12.21
C VAL A 353 3.86 -9.44 13.26
N ALA A 354 5.07 -9.00 12.90
CA ALA A 354 6.20 -8.88 13.81
C ALA A 354 5.90 -7.97 15.00
N TYR A 355 5.25 -6.84 14.74
CA TYR A 355 4.87 -5.96 15.83
C TYR A 355 3.75 -6.54 16.70
N ALA A 356 2.78 -7.24 16.10
CA ALA A 356 1.75 -7.96 16.85
C ALA A 356 2.35 -9.02 17.79
N MET A 357 3.40 -9.74 17.36
CA MET A 357 4.11 -10.71 18.21
C MET A 357 4.72 -10.07 19.46
N LYS A 358 5.12 -8.80 19.38
CA LYS A 358 5.63 -8.05 20.55
C LYS A 358 4.51 -7.48 21.41
N LEU A 359 3.44 -7.01 20.79
CA LEU A 359 2.37 -6.26 21.43
C LEU A 359 1.37 -7.18 22.15
N ALA A 360 0.91 -8.25 21.48
CA ALA A 360 -0.17 -9.11 21.99
C ALA A 360 0.10 -9.67 23.39
N PRO A 361 1.33 -10.16 23.73
CA PRO A 361 1.62 -10.67 25.07
C PRO A 361 1.52 -9.61 26.19
N THR A 362 1.52 -8.32 25.84
CA THR A 362 1.47 -7.20 26.81
C THR A 362 0.06 -6.68 27.04
N MET A 363 -0.93 -7.19 26.31
CA MET A 363 -2.32 -6.77 26.35
C MET A 363 -3.18 -7.80 27.11
N ASP A 364 -4.38 -7.41 27.51
CA ASP A 364 -5.31 -8.29 28.17
C ASP A 364 -5.90 -9.34 27.21
N LYS A 365 -6.29 -10.51 27.76
CA LYS A 365 -6.83 -11.63 26.96
C LYS A 365 -8.13 -11.30 26.23
N ASP A 366 -8.86 -10.32 26.72
CA ASP A 366 -10.10 -9.86 26.10
C ASP A 366 -9.86 -8.77 25.06
N ASP A 367 -8.65 -8.19 25.00
CA ASP A 367 -8.32 -7.20 23.99
C ASP A 367 -8.28 -7.81 22.58
N LEU A 368 -8.52 -6.98 21.57
CA LEU A 368 -8.61 -7.37 20.18
C LEU A 368 -7.56 -6.62 19.33
N ILE A 369 -6.77 -7.37 18.60
CA ILE A 369 -5.84 -6.82 17.59
C ILE A 369 -6.32 -7.21 16.21
N MET A 370 -6.45 -6.23 15.30
CA MET A 370 -6.59 -6.47 13.88
C MET A 370 -5.26 -6.23 13.17
N ILE A 371 -4.81 -7.20 12.39
CA ILE A 371 -3.68 -7.05 11.46
C ILE A 371 -4.24 -6.98 10.03
N CYS A 372 -3.96 -5.91 9.30
CA CYS A 372 -4.22 -5.86 7.86
C CYS A 372 -3.19 -6.74 7.13
N LEU A 373 -3.59 -7.96 6.78
CA LEU A 373 -2.76 -8.88 5.99
C LEU A 373 -2.86 -8.49 4.52
N SER A 374 -2.08 -7.50 4.13
CA SER A 374 -2.23 -6.72 2.91
C SER A 374 -1.95 -7.47 1.62
N GLY A 375 -1.24 -8.60 1.68
CA GLY A 375 -0.94 -9.43 0.52
C GLY A 375 -0.38 -10.80 0.89
N ARG A 376 -0.36 -11.73 -0.08
CA ARG A 376 0.19 -13.07 0.06
C ARG A 376 1.66 -13.13 -0.35
N GLY A 377 2.39 -14.08 0.24
CA GLY A 377 3.85 -14.19 0.16
C GLY A 377 4.41 -15.13 -0.91
N ASP A 378 3.60 -15.67 -1.80
CA ASP A 378 4.12 -16.58 -2.86
C ASP A 378 5.26 -15.94 -3.66
N LYS A 379 5.18 -14.62 -3.88
CA LYS A 379 6.20 -13.83 -4.57
C LYS A 379 7.51 -13.70 -3.78
N ASP A 380 7.47 -13.88 -2.46
CA ASP A 380 8.57 -13.58 -1.55
C ASP A 380 9.34 -14.82 -1.10
N VAL A 381 8.78 -16.02 -1.32
CA VAL A 381 9.37 -17.29 -0.85
C VAL A 381 10.84 -17.44 -1.30
N ARG A 382 11.14 -17.08 -2.56
CA ARG A 382 12.51 -17.14 -3.08
C ARG A 382 13.43 -16.15 -2.36
N SER A 383 12.99 -14.91 -2.19
CA SER A 383 13.77 -13.86 -1.51
C SER A 383 14.03 -14.19 -0.04
N ILE A 384 13.06 -14.83 0.63
CA ILE A 384 13.23 -15.30 2.02
C ILE A 384 14.22 -16.46 2.09
N ALA A 385 14.14 -17.41 1.16
CA ALA A 385 15.11 -18.50 1.07
C ALA A 385 16.54 -17.95 0.87
N GLU A 386 16.73 -17.02 -0.07
CA GLU A 386 18.00 -16.33 -0.30
C GLU A 386 18.48 -15.57 0.96
N TYR A 387 17.58 -14.87 1.65
CA TYR A 387 17.90 -14.17 2.91
C TYR A 387 18.40 -15.13 3.99
N ARG A 388 17.82 -16.33 4.08
CA ARG A 388 18.22 -17.40 5.01
C ARG A 388 19.42 -18.24 4.51
N GLY A 389 19.96 -17.95 3.32
CA GLY A 389 21.07 -18.69 2.73
C GLY A 389 20.67 -20.11 2.25
N VAL A 390 19.39 -20.30 1.93
CA VAL A 390 18.87 -21.57 1.40
C VAL A 390 18.92 -21.53 -0.13
N GLU A 391 19.66 -22.44 -0.75
CA GLU A 391 19.66 -22.60 -2.19
C GLU A 391 18.39 -23.37 -2.62
N LEU A 392 17.61 -22.75 -3.48
CA LEU A 392 16.48 -23.42 -4.14
C LEU A 392 16.99 -24.09 -5.42
N ASN A 393 16.82 -25.39 -5.52
CA ASN A 393 17.08 -26.12 -6.77
C ASN A 393 16.09 -25.62 -7.83
N GLU A 394 16.58 -25.29 -9.02
CA GLU A 394 15.77 -24.89 -10.18
C GLU A 394 14.90 -26.05 -10.69
#